data_6f8112c01d064e508a7cf3538704a418
#
_entry.id   6f8112c01d064e508a7cf3538704a418
#
_cell.length_a   1.000
_cell.length_b   1.000
_cell.length_c   1.000
_cell.angle_alpha   90.00
_cell.angle_beta   90.00
_cell.angle_gamma   90.00
#
_symmetry.space_group_name_H-M   'P 1'
#
loop_
_entity.id
_entity.type
_entity.pdbx_description
1 polymer ?
#
loop_
_entity_poly.entity_id
_entity_poly.type
_entity_poly.pdbx_seq_one_letter_code
_entity_poly.pdbx_strand_id
1 'polypeptide(L)'
;MTYGGVATAGSKLQYNYDVDGSFRSSAMGTLEGMMNFWQTMEKYHRTEFFNGEMPYMTKQYTVAGDLVDWMAGIGIGFNTMGNYESATQYGASTPYLAPGCYEGGAGYAMMFMAQRVEKYEKGKIIYSTSVTDLIKDESGRVVGFHAKGDNGASYTLRGKAVCLASGGFAKNPEMLKKYSPDYADFFFNCASSMTGEGIQMGIDAGGYVECENRALPAFLSSYKSKFELAFIHQSAPGIMVNIKGDNIGNIVSDNHYTMAKAKLNKDNGDTFYYVFDESSAVKLRDSESYGFNGYVAMFEKGEAVHYDSVEKASEELNLPNLADAIEANNAAALAGEPDEFGRRNCPYIETRDGLWAIRVDPTFYLTTAGLAIDTDCHVLTEDKKAIPGLYAAGDVCGSIEEKDAKQYGMGFDAALTYGYIMGETLKKEI
;
A
#
# COMPACT_ATOMS: atom_id res chain seq x y z
N MET A 1 -6.66 6.01 -3.62
CA MET A 1 -7.73 5.34 -2.84
C MET A 1 -7.06 4.25 -2.02
N THR A 2 -7.35 4.14 -0.75
CA THR A 2 -6.88 2.99 0.05
C THR A 2 -8.07 2.06 0.25
N TYR A 3 -7.85 0.75 0.18
CA TYR A 3 -8.87 -0.27 0.48
C TYR A 3 -9.29 -0.24 1.96
N GLY A 4 -8.52 0.45 2.79
CA GLY A 4 -8.89 0.80 4.16
C GLY A 4 -8.94 -0.36 5.13
N GLY A 5 -8.19 -1.42 4.88
CA GLY A 5 -8.01 -2.50 5.85
C GLY A 5 -7.09 -2.06 6.99
N VAL A 6 -7.35 -2.54 8.20
CA VAL A 6 -6.45 -2.42 9.35
C VAL A 6 -6.03 -3.81 9.77
N ALA A 7 -4.74 -4.12 9.64
CA ALA A 7 -4.18 -5.36 10.17
C ALA A 7 -4.19 -5.27 11.70
N THR A 8 -4.94 -6.14 12.35
CA THR A 8 -5.12 -6.07 13.80
C THR A 8 -4.92 -7.42 14.46
N ALA A 9 -4.40 -7.39 15.67
CA ALA A 9 -4.32 -8.52 16.57
C ALA A 9 -4.94 -8.11 17.92
N GLY A 10 -5.76 -8.98 18.51
CA GLY A 10 -6.29 -8.77 19.85
C GLY A 10 -7.51 -7.84 19.98
N SER A 11 -8.12 -7.36 18.89
CA SER A 11 -9.39 -6.64 18.97
C SER A 11 -10.53 -7.55 19.41
N LYS A 12 -11.43 -7.05 20.24
CA LYS A 12 -12.66 -7.74 20.66
C LYS A 12 -13.56 -8.09 19.47
N LEU A 13 -13.48 -7.35 18.37
CA LEU A 13 -14.24 -7.63 17.15
C LEU A 13 -13.73 -8.85 16.40
N GLN A 14 -12.46 -9.24 16.57
CA GLN A 14 -11.88 -10.42 15.92
C GLN A 14 -12.42 -11.72 16.46
N TYR A 15 -12.94 -11.73 17.69
CA TYR A 15 -13.46 -12.93 18.34
C TYR A 15 -14.91 -13.23 18.01
N ASN A 16 -15.56 -12.38 17.21
CA ASN A 16 -17.01 -12.43 17.19
C ASN A 16 -17.61 -13.42 16.24
N TYR A 17 -17.04 -13.84 15.10
CA TYR A 17 -17.76 -14.83 14.28
C TYR A 17 -16.95 -15.43 13.14
N ASP A 18 -17.12 -16.71 12.90
CA ASP A 18 -16.92 -17.39 11.64
C ASP A 18 -18.14 -17.18 10.72
N VAL A 19 -17.96 -17.39 9.42
CA VAL A 19 -19.05 -17.30 8.42
C VAL A 19 -20.18 -18.30 8.71
N ASP A 20 -19.89 -19.38 9.46
CA ASP A 20 -20.86 -20.38 9.91
C ASP A 20 -21.37 -20.17 11.34
N GLY A 21 -21.00 -19.05 11.99
CA GLY A 21 -21.39 -18.73 13.36
C GLY A 21 -20.57 -19.43 14.46
N SER A 22 -19.50 -20.13 14.11
CA SER A 22 -18.60 -20.76 15.08
C SER A 22 -17.59 -19.76 15.65
N PHE A 23 -17.18 -19.99 16.91
CA PHE A 23 -16.20 -19.14 17.59
C PHE A 23 -14.80 -19.43 17.05
N ARG A 24 -14.12 -18.43 16.48
CA ARG A 24 -12.72 -18.56 16.07
C ARG A 24 -11.77 -18.23 17.21
N SER A 25 -11.07 -19.22 17.70
CA SER A 25 -9.77 -19.05 18.33
C SER A 25 -8.69 -19.21 17.24
N SER A 26 -8.52 -18.26 16.34
CA SER A 26 -7.37 -18.35 15.44
C SER A 26 -6.14 -17.81 16.15
N ALA A 27 -5.05 -18.55 16.12
CA ALA A 27 -3.75 -18.13 16.63
C ALA A 27 -3.26 -16.78 16.02
N MET A 28 -3.88 -16.31 14.96
CA MET A 28 -3.58 -15.07 14.24
C MET A 28 -4.25 -13.84 14.85
N GLY A 29 -5.30 -13.98 15.64
CA GLY A 29 -5.86 -12.87 16.42
C GLY A 29 -4.96 -12.42 17.57
N THR A 30 -3.77 -13.01 17.72
CA THR A 30 -2.79 -12.68 18.74
C THR A 30 -1.56 -12.03 18.13
N LEU A 31 -0.83 -11.25 18.92
CA LEU A 31 0.46 -10.68 18.53
C LEU A 31 1.43 -11.78 18.04
N GLU A 32 1.51 -12.88 18.78
CA GLU A 32 2.36 -14.02 18.41
C GLU A 32 1.96 -14.62 17.06
N GLY A 33 0.67 -14.76 16.79
CA GLY A 33 0.16 -15.23 15.51
C GLY A 33 0.52 -14.32 14.36
N MET A 34 0.41 -13.00 14.53
CA MET A 34 0.81 -12.02 13.52
C MET A 34 2.33 -12.05 13.27
N MET A 35 3.14 -12.12 14.32
CA MET A 35 4.59 -12.21 14.19
C MET A 35 5.02 -13.51 13.50
N ASN A 36 4.41 -14.64 13.84
CA ASN A 36 4.63 -15.94 13.18
C ASN A 36 4.20 -15.91 11.71
N PHE A 37 3.13 -15.21 11.37
CA PHE A 37 2.72 -15.01 9.98
C PHE A 37 3.82 -14.31 9.19
N TRP A 38 4.33 -13.19 9.65
CA TRP A 38 5.38 -12.44 8.97
C TRP A 38 6.67 -13.27 8.83
N GLN A 39 7.08 -13.99 9.87
CA GLN A 39 8.22 -14.91 9.81
C GLN A 39 8.01 -16.06 8.83
N THR A 40 6.78 -16.55 8.68
CA THR A 40 6.43 -17.58 7.71
C THR A 40 6.49 -17.03 6.30
N MET A 41 6.01 -15.80 6.08
CA MET A 41 6.10 -15.12 4.80
C MET A 41 7.55 -14.91 4.37
N GLU A 42 8.45 -14.60 5.29
CA GLU A 42 9.90 -14.54 5.04
C GLU A 42 10.43 -15.84 4.44
N LYS A 43 10.12 -16.97 5.09
CA LYS A 43 10.61 -18.29 4.68
C LYS A 43 10.21 -18.66 3.25
N TYR A 44 9.04 -18.22 2.78
CA TYR A 44 8.53 -18.61 1.46
C TYR A 44 8.82 -17.61 0.35
N HIS A 45 9.15 -16.36 0.69
CA HIS A 45 9.21 -15.29 -0.31
C HIS A 45 10.54 -14.57 -0.42
N ARG A 46 11.32 -14.44 0.66
CA ARG A 46 12.54 -13.62 0.67
C ARG A 46 13.46 -13.97 1.85
N THR A 47 14.74 -14.06 1.56
CA THR A 47 15.80 -14.32 2.53
C THR A 47 16.24 -13.09 3.33
N GLU A 48 15.59 -11.93 3.19
CA GLU A 48 16.05 -10.66 3.76
C GLU A 48 14.94 -9.85 4.45
N PHE A 49 13.88 -10.51 4.91
CA PHE A 49 12.67 -9.82 5.39
C PHE A 49 12.86 -9.12 6.74
N PHE A 50 13.65 -9.70 7.63
CA PHE A 50 13.78 -9.21 9.00
C PHE A 50 15.21 -8.86 9.36
N ASN A 51 15.37 -7.73 10.07
CA ASN A 51 16.66 -7.23 10.55
C ASN A 51 16.93 -7.61 12.03
N GLY A 52 16.35 -8.67 12.55
CA GLY A 52 16.50 -9.07 13.95
C GLY A 52 15.29 -8.64 14.79
N GLU A 53 15.49 -7.79 15.82
CA GLU A 53 14.39 -7.24 16.61
C GLU A 53 13.50 -6.34 15.74
N MET A 54 12.16 -6.48 15.92
CA MET A 54 11.16 -5.72 15.15
C MET A 54 10.37 -4.78 16.08
N PRO A 55 10.99 -3.73 16.63
CA PRO A 55 10.36 -2.92 17.66
C PRO A 55 9.15 -2.14 17.15
N TYR A 56 9.20 -1.66 15.90
CA TYR A 56 8.12 -0.87 15.32
C TYR A 56 6.91 -1.73 14.98
N MET A 57 7.09 -2.87 14.29
CA MET A 57 6.01 -3.79 13.98
C MET A 57 5.42 -4.40 15.26
N THR A 58 6.25 -4.75 16.22
CA THR A 58 5.78 -5.25 17.54
C THR A 58 4.93 -4.20 18.23
N LYS A 59 5.35 -2.94 18.25
CA LYS A 59 4.58 -1.83 18.81
C LYS A 59 3.24 -1.65 18.09
N GLN A 60 3.26 -1.64 16.75
CA GLN A 60 2.08 -1.51 15.90
C GLN A 60 1.05 -2.59 16.24
N TYR A 61 1.42 -3.85 16.16
CA TYR A 61 0.48 -4.95 16.37
C TYR A 61 0.04 -5.12 17.83
N THR A 62 0.86 -4.68 18.79
CA THR A 62 0.45 -4.67 20.20
C THR A 62 -0.73 -3.74 20.46
N VAL A 63 -0.80 -2.62 19.75
CA VAL A 63 -1.85 -1.61 19.97
C VAL A 63 -2.95 -1.61 18.91
N ALA A 64 -2.79 -2.36 17.82
CA ALA A 64 -3.75 -2.38 16.72
C ALA A 64 -5.15 -2.84 17.16
N GLY A 65 -5.24 -3.78 18.10
CA GLY A 65 -6.50 -4.23 18.70
C GLY A 65 -7.20 -3.12 19.47
N ASP A 66 -6.47 -2.38 20.28
CA ASP A 66 -6.99 -1.24 21.06
C ASP A 66 -7.45 -0.10 20.15
N LEU A 67 -6.71 0.17 19.06
CA LEU A 67 -7.13 1.13 18.04
C LEU A 67 -8.49 0.75 17.46
N VAL A 68 -8.67 -0.50 17.02
CA VAL A 68 -9.93 -0.97 16.42
C VAL A 68 -11.07 -0.90 17.43
N ASP A 69 -10.85 -1.32 18.67
CA ASP A 69 -11.83 -1.25 19.74
C ASP A 69 -12.21 0.21 20.06
N TRP A 70 -11.24 1.13 20.05
CA TRP A 70 -11.49 2.56 20.22
C TRP A 70 -12.29 3.13 19.05
N MET A 71 -11.92 2.81 17.81
CA MET A 71 -12.66 3.26 16.62
C MET A 71 -14.10 2.76 16.64
N ALA A 72 -14.32 1.48 16.99
CA ALA A 72 -15.68 0.93 17.16
C ALA A 72 -16.45 1.65 18.28
N GLY A 73 -15.79 1.93 19.39
CA GLY A 73 -16.37 2.66 20.54
C GLY A 73 -16.82 4.07 20.21
N ILE A 74 -16.19 4.73 19.24
CA ILE A 74 -16.63 6.06 18.76
C ILE A 74 -17.69 5.98 17.64
N GLY A 75 -18.10 4.77 17.23
CA GLY A 75 -19.18 4.53 16.29
C GLY A 75 -18.75 4.22 14.87
N ILE A 76 -17.46 3.93 14.68
CA ILE A 76 -16.97 3.42 13.40
C ILE A 76 -17.30 1.93 13.34
N GLY A 77 -18.16 1.45 12.41
CA GLY A 77 -18.49 0.05 12.17
C GLY A 77 -17.37 -0.68 11.38
N PHE A 78 -17.23 -1.98 11.43
CA PHE A 78 -16.24 -2.76 10.71
C PHE A 78 -16.89 -3.99 10.08
N ASN A 79 -16.65 -4.24 8.80
CA ASN A 79 -17.00 -5.48 8.12
C ASN A 79 -15.77 -6.41 8.13
N THR A 80 -15.98 -7.70 8.27
CA THR A 80 -14.92 -8.69 8.08
C THR A 80 -14.61 -8.78 6.59
N MET A 81 -13.36 -8.55 6.19
CA MET A 81 -12.92 -8.97 4.86
C MET A 81 -12.83 -10.50 4.84
N GLY A 82 -13.51 -11.12 3.87
CA GLY A 82 -13.47 -12.56 3.69
C GLY A 82 -12.06 -13.12 3.51
N ASN A 83 -11.94 -14.43 3.64
CA ASN A 83 -10.69 -15.17 3.55
C ASN A 83 -9.81 -14.69 2.41
N TYR A 84 -8.61 -14.21 2.74
CA TYR A 84 -7.58 -13.96 1.75
C TYR A 84 -7.03 -15.31 1.27
N GLU A 85 -7.45 -15.76 0.09
CA GLU A 85 -6.98 -17.02 -0.52
C GLU A 85 -5.45 -17.04 -0.72
N SER A 86 -4.81 -15.87 -0.81
CA SER A 86 -3.36 -15.77 -0.92
C SER A 86 -2.62 -16.41 0.27
N ALA A 87 -3.18 -16.37 1.46
CA ALA A 87 -2.56 -16.97 2.63
C ALA A 87 -2.56 -18.50 2.58
N THR A 88 -3.56 -19.12 1.96
CA THR A 88 -3.64 -20.58 1.80
C THR A 88 -2.64 -21.12 0.79
N GLN A 89 -2.20 -20.32 -0.18
CA GLN A 89 -1.15 -20.70 -1.13
C GLN A 89 0.20 -20.96 -0.44
N TYR A 90 0.42 -20.40 0.73
CA TYR A 90 1.67 -20.50 1.48
C TYR A 90 1.57 -21.44 2.68
N GLY A 91 0.47 -22.18 2.80
CA GLY A 91 0.27 -23.13 3.89
C GLY A 91 -0.01 -22.48 5.26
N ALA A 92 -0.22 -21.17 5.27
CA ALA A 92 -0.69 -20.45 6.45
C ALA A 92 -2.22 -20.36 6.38
N SER A 93 -2.92 -21.04 7.29
CA SER A 93 -4.34 -20.86 7.47
C SER A 93 -4.58 -19.50 8.16
N THR A 94 -4.78 -18.45 7.39
CA THR A 94 -5.01 -17.13 7.96
C THR A 94 -6.41 -16.65 7.70
N PRO A 95 -7.22 -16.45 8.70
CA PRO A 95 -8.24 -15.43 8.63
C PRO A 95 -7.59 -14.08 8.92
N TYR A 96 -7.21 -13.36 7.89
CA TYR A 96 -7.00 -11.92 7.98
C TYR A 96 -8.37 -11.31 8.27
N LEU A 97 -8.67 -11.11 9.54
CA LEU A 97 -9.74 -10.20 9.92
C LEU A 97 -9.16 -8.79 9.92
N ALA A 98 -8.85 -8.28 8.73
CA ALA A 98 -8.87 -6.85 8.60
C ALA A 98 -10.32 -6.44 8.87
N PRO A 99 -10.58 -5.55 9.84
CA PRO A 99 -11.86 -4.90 9.91
C PRO A 99 -12.07 -4.24 8.55
N GLY A 100 -12.98 -4.79 7.77
CA GLY A 100 -13.25 -4.32 6.43
C GLY A 100 -13.76 -2.89 6.51
N CYS A 101 -13.38 -2.09 5.57
CA CYS A 101 -13.96 -0.78 5.48
C CYS A 101 -15.39 -0.85 5.00
N TYR A 102 -16.17 -0.01 5.56
CA TYR A 102 -17.52 0.42 5.32
C TYR A 102 -17.90 0.58 3.87
N GLU A 103 -19.18 0.65 3.63
CA GLU A 103 -19.74 1.42 2.53
C GLU A 103 -19.09 2.81 2.51
N GLY A 104 -18.23 3.09 1.53
CA GLY A 104 -17.43 4.32 1.44
C GLY A 104 -15.95 4.19 1.82
N GLY A 105 -15.50 3.05 2.34
CA GLY A 105 -14.08 2.74 2.58
C GLY A 105 -13.41 3.69 3.58
N ALA A 106 -12.09 3.79 3.51
CA ALA A 106 -11.29 4.65 4.38
C ALA A 106 -11.72 6.12 4.37
N GLY A 107 -12.25 6.62 3.25
CA GLY A 107 -12.78 7.99 3.15
C GLY A 107 -13.93 8.25 4.12
N TYR A 108 -14.83 7.29 4.29
CA TYR A 108 -15.91 7.41 5.26
C TYR A 108 -15.40 7.46 6.69
N ALA A 109 -14.46 6.58 7.06
CA ALA A 109 -13.85 6.58 8.38
C ALA A 109 -13.15 7.92 8.69
N MET A 110 -12.42 8.48 7.70
CA MET A 110 -11.77 9.79 7.85
C MET A 110 -12.80 10.92 8.00
N MET A 111 -13.86 10.94 7.20
CA MET A 111 -14.94 11.92 7.30
C MET A 111 -15.61 11.83 8.67
N PHE A 112 -15.88 10.64 9.16
CA PHE A 112 -16.47 10.42 10.48
C PHE A 112 -15.57 10.95 11.60
N MET A 113 -14.26 10.66 11.54
CA MET A 113 -13.30 11.18 12.51
C MET A 113 -13.20 12.71 12.46
N ALA A 114 -13.19 13.31 11.27
CA ALA A 114 -13.19 14.76 11.12
C ALA A 114 -14.44 15.39 11.77
N GLN A 115 -15.63 14.82 11.52
CA GLN A 115 -16.87 15.28 12.18
C GLN A 115 -16.80 15.15 13.71
N ARG A 116 -16.14 14.13 14.23
CA ARG A 116 -15.93 13.98 15.69
C ARG A 116 -15.03 15.08 16.24
N VAL A 117 -13.95 15.42 15.54
CA VAL A 117 -13.08 16.54 15.92
C VAL A 117 -13.88 17.86 15.94
N GLU A 118 -14.67 18.14 14.90
CA GLU A 118 -15.47 19.36 14.80
C GLU A 118 -16.57 19.47 15.87
N LYS A 119 -17.14 18.33 16.29
CA LYS A 119 -18.12 18.27 17.37
C LYS A 119 -17.50 18.37 18.76
N TYR A 120 -16.18 18.14 18.87
CA TYR A 120 -15.50 18.29 20.15
C TYR A 120 -15.22 19.75 20.44
N GLU A 121 -15.72 20.28 21.56
CA GLU A 121 -15.68 21.70 21.91
C GLU A 121 -14.29 22.35 21.78
N LYS A 122 -13.23 21.56 22.05
CA LYS A 122 -11.83 22.01 21.97
C LYS A 122 -11.14 21.62 20.66
N GLY A 123 -11.83 20.87 19.79
CA GLY A 123 -11.31 20.46 18.49
C GLY A 123 -11.60 21.51 17.42
N LYS A 124 -10.65 21.73 16.50
CA LYS A 124 -10.84 22.62 15.36
C LYS A 124 -10.07 22.11 14.16
N ILE A 125 -10.73 22.08 13.00
CA ILE A 125 -10.10 21.84 11.70
C ILE A 125 -10.10 23.17 10.94
N ILE A 126 -8.94 23.55 10.43
CA ILE A 126 -8.78 24.75 9.60
C ILE A 126 -8.46 24.27 8.18
N TYR A 127 -9.48 24.29 7.34
CA TYR A 127 -9.36 23.87 5.94
C TYR A 127 -8.67 24.93 5.07
N SER A 128 -8.24 24.54 3.87
CA SER A 128 -7.62 25.44 2.88
C SER A 128 -6.49 26.28 3.48
N THR A 129 -5.65 25.64 4.31
CA THR A 129 -4.60 26.34 5.07
C THR A 129 -3.34 25.49 5.07
N SER A 130 -2.26 26.03 4.54
CA SER A 130 -0.96 25.37 4.45
C SER A 130 -0.06 25.85 5.57
N VAL A 131 0.57 24.91 6.29
CA VAL A 131 1.64 25.20 7.25
C VAL A 131 2.90 25.55 6.46
N THR A 132 3.57 26.63 6.84
CA THR A 132 4.74 27.14 6.10
C THR A 132 6.07 26.82 6.81
N ASP A 133 6.08 26.87 8.13
CA ASP A 133 7.28 26.64 8.94
C ASP A 133 6.94 26.36 10.41
N LEU A 134 7.88 25.74 11.12
CA LEU A 134 7.76 25.44 12.54
C LEU A 134 8.39 26.55 13.38
N ILE A 135 7.83 26.79 14.57
CA ILE A 135 8.31 27.75 15.53
C ILE A 135 9.07 27.03 16.63
N LYS A 136 10.32 27.42 16.89
CA LYS A 136 11.11 26.97 18.03
C LYS A 136 11.22 28.05 19.09
N ASP A 137 11.33 27.66 20.34
CA ASP A 137 11.71 28.55 21.44
C ASP A 137 13.24 28.62 21.59
N GLU A 138 13.70 29.40 22.58
CA GLU A 138 15.12 29.59 22.85
C GLU A 138 15.86 28.30 23.26
N SER A 139 15.13 27.29 23.75
CA SER A 139 15.68 25.97 24.08
C SER A 139 15.80 25.03 22.87
N GLY A 140 15.27 25.44 21.71
CA GLY A 140 15.19 24.61 20.51
C GLY A 140 13.96 23.71 20.47
N ARG A 141 13.05 23.79 21.47
CA ARG A 141 11.81 23.05 21.48
C ARG A 141 10.85 23.59 20.41
N VAL A 142 10.19 22.72 19.68
CA VAL A 142 9.10 23.07 18.76
C VAL A 142 7.86 23.43 19.59
N VAL A 143 7.38 24.66 19.42
CA VAL A 143 6.28 25.25 20.22
C VAL A 143 5.15 25.78 19.36
N GLY A 144 5.13 25.48 18.06
CA GLY A 144 4.07 25.93 17.17
C GLY A 144 4.49 25.94 15.71
N PHE A 145 3.69 26.63 14.92
CA PHE A 145 3.92 26.78 13.48
C PHE A 145 3.26 28.05 12.93
N HIS A 146 3.74 28.51 11.79
CA HIS A 146 3.08 29.48 10.94
C HIS A 146 2.28 28.79 9.84
N ALA A 147 1.15 29.38 9.46
CA ALA A 147 0.34 28.86 8.39
C ALA A 147 -0.32 29.99 7.58
N LYS A 148 -0.66 29.69 6.32
CA LYS A 148 -1.28 30.63 5.39
C LYS A 148 -2.52 29.99 4.76
N GLY A 149 -3.64 30.67 4.90
CA GLY A 149 -4.90 30.28 4.25
C GLY A 149 -4.96 30.73 2.78
N ASP A 150 -5.69 30.00 1.94
CA ASP A 150 -5.91 30.32 0.54
C ASP A 150 -6.61 31.70 0.36
N ASN A 151 -7.33 32.16 1.38
CA ASN A 151 -7.94 33.49 1.46
C ASN A 151 -6.95 34.62 1.82
N GLY A 152 -5.66 34.30 1.93
CA GLY A 152 -4.60 35.22 2.33
C GLY A 152 -4.42 35.44 3.83
N ALA A 153 -5.23 34.79 4.67
CA ALA A 153 -5.06 34.87 6.13
C ALA A 153 -3.75 34.24 6.57
N SER A 154 -3.07 34.86 7.52
CA SER A 154 -1.87 34.33 8.16
C SER A 154 -2.19 33.92 9.60
N TYR A 155 -1.67 32.76 9.98
CA TYR A 155 -1.88 32.21 11.31
C TYR A 155 -0.52 31.98 11.98
N THR A 156 -0.49 32.23 13.28
CA THR A 156 0.58 31.80 14.17
C THR A 156 -0.05 30.99 15.29
N LEU A 157 0.16 29.69 15.29
CA LEU A 157 -0.38 28.80 16.30
C LEU A 157 0.73 28.31 17.22
N ARG A 158 0.48 28.36 18.51
CA ARG A 158 1.40 27.86 19.54
C ARG A 158 0.71 26.78 20.37
N GLY A 159 1.49 25.77 20.74
CA GLY A 159 1.01 24.63 21.50
C GLY A 159 2.14 23.94 22.27
N LYS A 160 1.77 22.94 23.04
CA LYS A 160 2.73 22.11 23.80
C LYS A 160 3.50 21.14 22.90
N ALA A 161 2.90 20.76 21.76
CA ALA A 161 3.48 19.87 20.76
C ALA A 161 2.97 20.22 19.36
N VAL A 162 3.73 19.84 18.34
CA VAL A 162 3.35 19.82 16.92
C VAL A 162 3.47 18.40 16.40
N CYS A 163 2.42 17.93 15.72
CA CYS A 163 2.34 16.61 15.11
C CYS A 163 2.34 16.75 13.58
N LEU A 164 3.31 16.20 12.91
CA LEU A 164 3.36 16.14 11.46
C LEU A 164 2.63 14.89 10.96
N ALA A 165 1.62 15.09 10.12
CA ALA A 165 0.83 14.02 9.49
C ALA A 165 0.46 14.39 8.05
N SER A 166 1.38 15.03 7.32
CA SER A 166 1.15 15.65 6.01
C SER A 166 1.26 14.67 4.83
N GLY A 167 1.55 13.39 5.10
CA GLY A 167 1.83 12.41 4.05
C GLY A 167 3.25 12.48 3.50
N GLY A 168 3.52 11.69 2.46
CA GLY A 168 4.81 11.57 1.82
C GLY A 168 5.09 12.63 0.74
N PHE A 169 6.03 12.32 -0.17
CA PHE A 169 6.48 13.25 -1.21
C PHE A 169 6.35 12.72 -2.64
N ALA A 170 5.49 11.74 -2.87
CA ALA A 170 5.35 11.07 -4.17
C ALA A 170 4.90 11.97 -5.33
N LYS A 171 4.47 13.20 -5.05
CA LYS A 171 4.14 14.25 -6.05
C LYS A 171 5.19 15.36 -6.13
N ASN A 172 6.34 15.19 -5.49
CA ASN A 172 7.46 16.14 -5.54
C ASN A 172 8.63 15.53 -6.33
N PRO A 173 8.85 15.93 -7.61
CA PRO A 173 9.90 15.35 -8.44
C PRO A 173 11.32 15.56 -7.90
N GLU A 174 11.56 16.67 -7.19
CA GLU A 174 12.87 16.98 -6.61
C GLU A 174 13.18 16.06 -5.43
N MET A 175 12.19 15.87 -4.55
CA MET A 175 12.33 14.93 -3.43
C MET A 175 12.41 13.48 -3.91
N LEU A 176 11.65 13.10 -4.96
CA LEU A 176 11.77 11.78 -5.57
C LEU A 176 13.18 11.52 -6.09
N LYS A 177 13.77 12.46 -6.84
CA LYS A 177 15.16 12.35 -7.33
C LYS A 177 16.16 12.26 -6.19
N LYS A 178 15.91 12.94 -5.08
CA LYS A 178 16.82 12.97 -3.94
C LYS A 178 16.72 11.72 -3.07
N TYR A 179 15.51 11.31 -2.70
CA TYR A 179 15.27 10.29 -1.68
C TYR A 179 14.77 8.95 -2.22
N SER A 180 14.31 8.90 -3.47
CA SER A 180 13.82 7.69 -4.14
C SER A 180 14.18 7.67 -5.63
N PRO A 181 15.49 7.82 -5.99
CA PRO A 181 15.92 8.05 -7.38
C PRO A 181 15.51 6.92 -8.33
N ASP A 182 15.52 5.66 -7.89
CA ASP A 182 15.11 4.52 -8.73
C ASP A 182 13.62 4.56 -9.11
N TYR A 183 12.83 5.32 -8.38
CA TYR A 183 11.39 5.43 -8.55
C TYR A 183 10.92 6.80 -9.08
N ALA A 184 11.86 7.70 -9.38
CA ALA A 184 11.53 9.09 -9.74
C ALA A 184 10.67 9.23 -11.01
N ASP A 185 10.81 8.29 -11.95
CA ASP A 185 10.09 8.27 -13.23
C ASP A 185 8.83 7.40 -13.23
N PHE A 186 8.47 6.81 -12.09
CA PHE A 186 7.27 5.98 -11.99
C PHE A 186 6.02 6.80 -11.70
N PHE A 187 4.87 6.22 -12.04
CA PHE A 187 3.59 6.79 -11.71
C PHE A 187 3.17 6.43 -10.28
N PHE A 188 2.84 7.45 -9.49
CA PHE A 188 2.28 7.28 -8.15
C PHE A 188 0.77 7.57 -8.15
N ASN A 189 -0.03 6.56 -7.80
CA ASN A 189 -1.48 6.68 -7.63
C ASN A 189 -1.79 7.10 -6.18
N CYS A 190 -1.55 8.36 -5.87
CA CYS A 190 -1.72 8.91 -4.52
C CYS A 190 -2.31 10.32 -4.56
N ALA A 191 -2.61 10.89 -3.40
CA ALA A 191 -3.15 12.23 -3.29
C ALA A 191 -2.19 13.28 -3.86
N SER A 192 -2.73 14.31 -4.52
CA SER A 192 -1.94 15.42 -5.08
C SER A 192 -1.21 16.25 -4.02
N SER A 193 -1.66 16.16 -2.76
CA SER A 193 -1.07 16.83 -1.61
C SER A 193 0.18 16.13 -1.05
N MET A 194 0.61 15.01 -1.62
CA MET A 194 1.84 14.34 -1.18
C MET A 194 3.09 15.02 -1.77
N THR A 195 3.38 16.21 -1.31
CA THR A 195 4.39 17.13 -1.83
C THR A 195 5.58 17.33 -0.90
N GLY A 196 5.54 16.71 0.31
CA GLY A 196 6.71 16.55 1.20
C GLY A 196 7.01 17.73 2.12
N GLU A 197 6.14 18.74 2.21
CA GLU A 197 6.40 19.93 3.04
C GLU A 197 6.60 19.59 4.52
N GLY A 198 5.82 18.64 5.07
CA GLY A 198 6.00 18.23 6.46
C GLY A 198 7.33 17.53 6.70
N ILE A 199 7.82 16.76 5.73
CA ILE A 199 9.16 16.15 5.80
C ILE A 199 10.22 17.25 5.80
N GLN A 200 10.11 18.24 4.90
CA GLN A 200 11.05 19.35 4.86
C GLN A 200 11.04 20.15 6.15
N MET A 201 9.85 20.46 6.71
CA MET A 201 9.77 21.14 8.01
C MET A 201 10.41 20.34 9.14
N GLY A 202 10.29 19.01 9.15
CA GLY A 202 10.96 18.15 10.10
C GLY A 202 12.48 18.18 9.96
N ILE A 203 12.99 18.20 8.72
CA ILE A 203 14.43 18.36 8.41
C ILE A 203 14.94 19.72 8.90
N ASP A 204 14.22 20.79 8.61
CA ASP A 204 14.57 22.16 9.04
C ASP A 204 14.55 22.28 10.57
N ALA A 205 13.76 21.43 11.24
CA ALA A 205 13.78 21.33 12.69
C ALA A 205 14.95 20.54 13.26
N GLY A 206 15.77 19.89 12.43
CA GLY A 206 16.93 19.09 12.83
C GLY A 206 16.70 17.58 12.74
N GLY A 207 15.59 17.17 12.17
CA GLY A 207 15.29 15.77 11.83
C GLY A 207 16.08 15.28 10.61
N TYR A 208 16.02 14.00 10.34
CA TYR A 208 16.64 13.40 9.14
C TYR A 208 15.71 12.40 8.49
N VAL A 209 16.00 12.06 7.24
CA VAL A 209 15.22 11.10 6.44
C VAL A 209 15.85 9.72 6.55
N GLU A 210 15.01 8.69 6.65
CA GLU A 210 15.40 7.28 6.58
C GLU A 210 14.51 6.50 5.61
N CYS A 211 14.82 5.24 5.38
CA CYS A 211 14.10 4.35 4.43
C CYS A 211 14.15 4.87 2.97
N GLU A 212 15.30 5.39 2.56
CA GLU A 212 15.49 5.97 1.24
C GLU A 212 15.49 4.93 0.11
N ASN A 213 15.21 5.42 -1.11
CA ASN A 213 15.29 4.69 -2.37
C ASN A 213 14.39 3.47 -2.46
N ARG A 214 13.16 3.59 -1.91
CA ARG A 214 12.09 2.59 -2.04
C ARG A 214 10.74 3.25 -2.20
N ALA A 215 9.76 2.48 -2.65
CA ALA A 215 8.38 2.89 -2.79
C ALA A 215 7.46 1.68 -2.60
N LEU A 216 6.25 1.90 -2.06
CA LEU A 216 5.24 0.87 -1.95
C LEU A 216 4.59 0.64 -3.32
N PRO A 217 4.76 -0.54 -3.94
CA PRO A 217 4.09 -0.84 -5.19
C PRO A 217 2.57 -0.90 -5.00
N ALA A 218 1.88 -0.38 -6.00
CA ALA A 218 0.44 -0.50 -6.17
C ALA A 218 0.10 -1.69 -7.06
N PHE A 219 -1.18 -1.90 -7.31
CA PHE A 219 -1.62 -2.82 -8.36
C PHE A 219 -1.18 -2.32 -9.73
N LEU A 220 -1.24 -3.22 -10.71
CA LEU A 220 -1.07 -2.84 -12.11
C LEU A 220 -2.06 -1.74 -12.50
N SER A 221 -1.65 -0.87 -13.40
CA SER A 221 -2.55 0.08 -14.05
C SER A 221 -2.47 -0.06 -15.55
N SER A 222 -3.58 0.22 -16.22
CA SER A 222 -3.56 0.39 -17.67
C SER A 222 -2.67 1.56 -18.07
N TYR A 223 -1.98 1.43 -19.20
CA TYR A 223 -0.95 2.41 -19.61
C TYR A 223 -1.50 3.81 -19.86
N LYS A 224 -2.62 3.93 -20.61
CA LYS A 224 -3.14 5.25 -21.01
C LYS A 224 -3.94 5.94 -19.91
N SER A 225 -4.98 5.26 -19.43
CA SER A 225 -5.94 5.87 -18.49
C SER A 225 -5.53 5.73 -17.05
N LYS A 226 -4.46 4.97 -16.77
CA LYS A 226 -4.00 4.68 -15.41
C LYS A 226 -5.10 4.10 -14.52
N PHE A 227 -6.03 3.34 -15.12
CA PHE A 227 -6.98 2.57 -14.36
C PHE A 227 -6.26 1.48 -13.58
N GLU A 228 -6.53 1.42 -12.31
CA GLU A 228 -6.01 0.38 -11.44
C GLU A 228 -6.66 -0.97 -11.77
N LEU A 229 -5.82 -1.99 -12.00
CA LEU A 229 -6.20 -3.34 -12.36
C LEU A 229 -6.06 -4.26 -11.14
N ALA A 230 -6.63 -3.80 -10.02
CA ALA A 230 -6.55 -4.53 -8.76
C ALA A 230 -7.13 -5.94 -8.93
N PHE A 231 -6.36 -6.93 -8.50
CA PHE A 231 -6.76 -8.34 -8.53
C PHE A 231 -7.15 -8.88 -9.92
N ILE A 232 -6.68 -8.25 -11.01
CA ILE A 232 -6.99 -8.71 -12.38
C ILE A 232 -6.67 -10.20 -12.56
N HIS A 233 -5.61 -10.69 -11.95
CA HIS A 233 -5.20 -12.10 -12.00
C HIS A 233 -6.22 -13.08 -11.36
N GLN A 234 -7.12 -12.59 -10.50
CA GLN A 234 -8.20 -13.40 -9.91
C GLN A 234 -9.42 -13.42 -10.82
N SER A 235 -9.75 -12.29 -11.43
CA SER A 235 -10.92 -12.15 -12.31
C SER A 235 -10.63 -12.64 -13.72
N ALA A 236 -9.44 -12.40 -14.22
CA ALA A 236 -8.97 -12.80 -15.55
C ALA A 236 -7.57 -13.44 -15.44
N PRO A 237 -7.49 -14.73 -15.13
CA PRO A 237 -6.21 -15.41 -15.08
C PRO A 237 -5.43 -15.27 -16.39
N GLY A 238 -4.17 -14.86 -16.29
CA GLY A 238 -3.31 -14.59 -17.44
C GLY A 238 -1.85 -14.60 -17.06
N ILE A 239 -1.00 -14.17 -17.99
CA ILE A 239 0.44 -13.94 -17.78
C ILE A 239 0.80 -12.48 -18.05
N MET A 240 1.92 -12.06 -17.49
CA MET A 240 2.48 -10.75 -17.75
C MET A 240 3.81 -10.90 -18.48
N VAL A 241 3.94 -10.20 -19.61
CA VAL A 241 5.11 -10.31 -20.46
C VAL A 241 5.81 -8.97 -20.63
N ASN A 242 7.13 -9.02 -20.83
CA ASN A 242 7.97 -7.87 -21.15
C ASN A 242 7.89 -7.50 -22.64
N ILE A 243 8.69 -6.53 -23.05
CA ILE A 243 8.82 -6.04 -24.45
C ILE A 243 9.25 -7.14 -25.45
N LYS A 244 9.82 -8.25 -25.00
CA LYS A 244 10.20 -9.38 -25.86
C LYS A 244 9.12 -10.46 -25.91
N GLY A 245 8.11 -10.38 -25.05
CA GLY A 245 7.11 -11.43 -24.86
C GLY A 245 7.49 -12.47 -23.82
N ASP A 246 8.62 -12.31 -23.11
CA ASP A 246 9.01 -13.22 -22.03
C ASP A 246 8.08 -13.02 -20.83
N ASN A 247 7.65 -14.11 -20.21
CA ASN A 247 6.95 -14.06 -18.93
C ASN A 247 7.87 -13.46 -17.85
N ILE A 248 7.37 -12.51 -17.06
CA ILE A 248 8.19 -11.77 -16.09
C ILE A 248 8.06 -12.26 -14.66
N GLY A 249 7.26 -13.28 -14.41
CA GLY A 249 7.22 -13.90 -13.09
C GLY A 249 5.83 -14.18 -12.52
N ASN A 250 5.81 -14.59 -11.27
CA ASN A 250 4.61 -14.95 -10.54
C ASN A 250 3.82 -13.72 -10.07
N ILE A 251 2.85 -13.30 -10.87
CA ILE A 251 2.00 -12.14 -10.58
C ILE A 251 0.89 -12.43 -9.56
N VAL A 252 0.68 -13.68 -9.17
CA VAL A 252 -0.38 -14.06 -8.22
C VAL A 252 0.08 -13.92 -6.79
N SER A 253 1.30 -14.39 -6.51
CA SER A 253 1.84 -14.36 -5.15
C SER A 253 2.47 -13.03 -4.76
N ASP A 254 2.96 -12.28 -5.74
CA ASP A 254 3.79 -11.10 -5.51
C ASP A 254 3.63 -10.08 -6.66
N ASN A 255 2.40 -9.89 -7.14
CA ASN A 255 2.11 -9.07 -8.31
C ASN A 255 2.69 -7.65 -8.23
N HIS A 256 2.64 -7.05 -7.05
CA HIS A 256 3.11 -5.70 -6.79
C HIS A 256 4.62 -5.60 -7.00
N TYR A 257 5.36 -6.54 -6.41
CA TYR A 257 6.84 -6.53 -6.43
C TYR A 257 7.41 -7.08 -7.72
N THR A 258 6.76 -8.08 -8.29
CA THR A 258 7.19 -8.67 -9.56
C THR A 258 7.26 -7.59 -10.64
N MET A 259 6.23 -6.75 -10.75
CA MET A 259 6.24 -5.65 -11.72
C MET A 259 7.26 -4.57 -11.41
N ALA A 260 7.38 -4.18 -10.14
CA ALA A 260 8.37 -3.17 -9.75
C ALA A 260 9.79 -3.64 -10.10
N LYS A 261 10.13 -4.88 -9.72
CA LYS A 261 11.43 -5.50 -10.07
C LYS A 261 11.62 -5.65 -11.57
N ALA A 262 10.58 -6.08 -12.30
CA ALA A 262 10.68 -6.25 -13.74
C ALA A 262 10.99 -4.92 -14.44
N LYS A 263 10.38 -3.82 -14.01
CA LYS A 263 10.64 -2.50 -14.61
C LYS A 263 11.98 -1.89 -14.18
N LEU A 264 12.44 -2.16 -12.97
CA LEU A 264 13.79 -1.76 -12.53
C LEU A 264 14.88 -2.52 -13.29
N ASN A 265 14.58 -3.75 -13.75
CA ASN A 265 15.49 -4.49 -14.61
C ASN A 265 15.39 -3.96 -16.06
N LYS A 266 16.39 -3.21 -16.49
CA LYS A 266 16.45 -2.58 -17.82
C LYS A 266 16.43 -3.56 -18.97
N ASP A 267 16.79 -4.82 -18.76
CA ASP A 267 16.75 -5.88 -19.79
C ASP A 267 15.31 -6.24 -20.22
N ASN A 268 14.32 -5.95 -19.35
CA ASN A 268 12.90 -6.13 -19.65
C ASN A 268 12.30 -5.01 -20.50
N GLY A 269 13.02 -3.89 -20.66
CA GLY A 269 12.49 -2.68 -21.32
C GLY A 269 11.47 -1.92 -20.47
N ASP A 270 10.73 -1.04 -21.13
CA ASP A 270 9.79 -0.11 -20.45
C ASP A 270 8.30 -0.43 -20.74
N THR A 271 8.03 -1.49 -21.48
CA THR A 271 6.68 -1.84 -21.90
C THR A 271 6.33 -3.25 -21.46
N PHE A 272 5.18 -3.40 -20.84
CA PHE A 272 4.66 -4.67 -20.36
C PHE A 272 3.23 -4.87 -20.83
N TYR A 273 2.85 -6.13 -21.02
CA TYR A 273 1.49 -6.51 -21.38
C TYR A 273 0.97 -7.58 -20.43
N TYR A 274 -0.30 -7.41 -20.03
CA TYR A 274 -1.06 -8.48 -19.40
C TYR A 274 -1.86 -9.19 -20.47
N VAL A 275 -1.65 -10.51 -20.62
CA VAL A 275 -2.21 -11.33 -21.68
C VAL A 275 -3.12 -12.40 -21.09
N PHE A 276 -4.33 -12.55 -21.64
CA PHE A 276 -5.38 -13.45 -21.15
C PHE A 276 -6.32 -13.88 -22.29
N ASP A 277 -7.12 -14.90 -22.05
CA ASP A 277 -8.04 -15.50 -23.02
C ASP A 277 -9.42 -14.78 -23.09
N GLU A 278 -10.24 -15.17 -24.08
CA GLU A 278 -11.60 -14.64 -24.27
C GLU A 278 -12.50 -14.94 -23.08
N SER A 279 -12.37 -16.11 -22.43
CA SER A 279 -13.19 -16.49 -21.28
C SER A 279 -12.96 -15.54 -20.09
N SER A 280 -11.72 -15.12 -19.90
CA SER A 280 -11.30 -14.12 -18.93
C SER A 280 -11.79 -12.73 -19.30
N ALA A 281 -11.76 -12.36 -20.59
CA ALA A 281 -12.28 -11.09 -21.08
C ALA A 281 -13.80 -10.95 -20.84
N VAL A 282 -14.57 -12.03 -21.06
CA VAL A 282 -16.01 -12.07 -20.76
C VAL A 282 -16.24 -11.79 -19.28
N LYS A 283 -15.52 -12.48 -18.39
CA LYS A 283 -15.66 -12.26 -16.93
C LYS A 283 -15.35 -10.81 -16.53
N LEU A 284 -14.32 -10.19 -17.11
CA LEU A 284 -13.97 -8.79 -16.82
C LEU A 284 -15.04 -7.81 -17.30
N ARG A 285 -15.63 -8.06 -18.47
CA ARG A 285 -16.72 -7.24 -19.02
C ARG A 285 -18.01 -7.34 -18.20
N ASP A 286 -18.30 -8.54 -17.68
CA ASP A 286 -19.52 -8.81 -16.92
C ASP A 286 -19.37 -8.58 -15.40
N SER A 287 -18.14 -8.24 -14.94
CA SER A 287 -17.90 -8.10 -13.51
C SER A 287 -18.43 -6.77 -12.97
N GLU A 288 -19.56 -6.80 -12.29
CA GLU A 288 -19.98 -5.75 -11.35
C GLU A 288 -19.14 -5.77 -10.06
N SER A 289 -18.16 -6.67 -9.98
CA SER A 289 -17.48 -7.01 -8.74
C SER A 289 -16.55 -5.93 -8.23
N TYR A 290 -16.63 -5.64 -6.96
CA TYR A 290 -15.75 -4.82 -6.13
C TYR A 290 -15.74 -3.31 -6.39
N GLY A 291 -16.74 -2.74 -7.05
CA GLY A 291 -16.80 -1.28 -7.26
C GLY A 291 -15.72 -0.74 -8.19
N PHE A 292 -14.98 -1.61 -8.88
CA PHE A 292 -13.95 -1.25 -9.86
C PHE A 292 -14.55 -1.26 -11.27
N ASN A 293 -15.21 -0.18 -11.65
CA ASN A 293 -15.64 0.04 -13.05
C ASN A 293 -14.45 0.16 -14.03
N GLY A 294 -13.21 0.01 -13.53
CA GLY A 294 -12.00 0.14 -14.34
C GLY A 294 -11.89 -0.93 -15.43
N TYR A 295 -12.34 -2.14 -15.18
CA TYR A 295 -12.23 -3.22 -16.18
C TYR A 295 -13.12 -2.96 -17.40
N VAL A 296 -14.39 -2.65 -17.19
CA VAL A 296 -15.33 -2.31 -18.29
C VAL A 296 -14.79 -1.10 -19.09
N ALA A 297 -14.33 -0.08 -18.39
CA ALA A 297 -13.79 1.12 -19.03
C ALA A 297 -12.56 0.84 -19.91
N MET A 298 -11.75 -0.18 -19.60
CA MET A 298 -10.62 -0.55 -20.47
C MET A 298 -11.07 -1.06 -21.84
N PHE A 299 -12.13 -1.89 -21.86
CA PHE A 299 -12.70 -2.36 -23.12
C PHE A 299 -13.36 -1.22 -23.89
N GLU A 300 -14.16 -0.38 -23.24
CA GLU A 300 -14.81 0.79 -23.83
C GLU A 300 -13.82 1.80 -24.41
N LYS A 301 -12.67 1.97 -23.79
CA LYS A 301 -11.61 2.88 -24.27
C LYS A 301 -10.62 2.23 -25.24
N GLY A 302 -10.79 0.94 -25.55
CA GLY A 302 -9.91 0.21 -26.46
C GLY A 302 -8.49 0.06 -25.91
N GLU A 303 -8.33 -0.04 -24.58
CA GLU A 303 -7.04 -0.35 -23.95
C GLU A 303 -6.84 -1.87 -23.84
N ALA A 304 -7.90 -2.64 -23.67
CA ALA A 304 -7.92 -4.09 -23.86
C ALA A 304 -8.17 -4.35 -25.36
N VAL A 305 -7.21 -4.99 -26.01
CA VAL A 305 -7.22 -5.24 -27.45
C VAL A 305 -7.27 -6.74 -27.70
N HIS A 306 -8.18 -7.16 -28.58
CA HIS A 306 -8.29 -8.55 -29.05
C HIS A 306 -7.41 -8.77 -30.29
N TYR A 307 -6.77 -9.93 -30.33
CA TYR A 307 -5.98 -10.46 -31.44
C TYR A 307 -6.50 -11.83 -31.81
N ASP A 308 -6.75 -12.05 -33.11
CA ASP A 308 -7.38 -13.29 -33.61
C ASP A 308 -6.51 -14.54 -33.42
N SER A 309 -5.20 -14.36 -33.17
CA SER A 309 -4.27 -15.45 -32.85
C SER A 309 -3.06 -14.95 -32.06
N VAL A 310 -2.30 -15.87 -31.48
CA VAL A 310 -1.04 -15.58 -30.78
C VAL A 310 0.00 -14.99 -31.74
N GLU A 311 0.09 -15.52 -32.96
CA GLU A 311 1.01 -15.05 -33.99
C GLU A 311 0.72 -13.59 -34.35
N LYS A 312 -0.58 -13.24 -34.52
CA LYS A 312 -0.98 -11.87 -34.83
C LYS A 312 -0.65 -10.92 -33.68
N ALA A 313 -0.90 -11.33 -32.43
CA ALA A 313 -0.50 -10.56 -31.26
C ALA A 313 1.01 -10.36 -31.18
N SER A 314 1.78 -11.44 -31.42
CA SER A 314 3.25 -11.41 -31.44
C SER A 314 3.78 -10.43 -32.47
N GLU A 315 3.19 -10.43 -33.67
CA GLU A 315 3.58 -9.54 -34.77
C GLU A 315 3.21 -8.07 -34.47
N GLU A 316 1.94 -7.80 -34.18
CA GLU A 316 1.43 -6.44 -33.99
C GLU A 316 2.00 -5.73 -32.75
N LEU A 317 2.25 -6.49 -31.66
CA LEU A 317 2.86 -5.98 -30.43
C LEU A 317 4.38 -6.06 -30.41
N ASN A 318 4.98 -6.70 -31.44
CA ASN A 318 6.41 -6.98 -31.53
C ASN A 318 6.94 -7.76 -30.31
N LEU A 319 6.28 -8.88 -29.98
CA LEU A 319 6.57 -9.75 -28.84
C LEU A 319 7.04 -11.14 -29.35
N PRO A 320 8.28 -11.29 -29.83
CA PRO A 320 8.73 -12.51 -30.51
C PRO A 320 8.66 -13.79 -29.67
N ASN A 321 8.71 -13.69 -28.35
CA ASN A 321 8.70 -14.82 -27.42
C ASN A 321 7.31 -15.11 -26.81
N LEU A 322 6.24 -14.40 -27.23
CA LEU A 322 4.91 -14.51 -26.64
C LEU A 322 4.34 -15.93 -26.76
N ALA A 323 4.51 -16.55 -27.90
CA ALA A 323 4.03 -17.92 -28.15
C ALA A 323 4.70 -18.93 -27.19
N ASP A 324 6.01 -18.85 -27.06
CA ASP A 324 6.78 -19.72 -26.15
C ASP A 324 6.38 -19.50 -24.69
N ALA A 325 6.15 -18.25 -24.27
CA ALA A 325 5.71 -17.93 -22.92
C ALA A 325 4.32 -18.50 -22.60
N ILE A 326 3.37 -18.44 -23.56
CA ILE A 326 2.03 -19.02 -23.40
C ILE A 326 2.13 -20.55 -23.37
N GLU A 327 2.93 -21.15 -24.24
CA GLU A 327 3.13 -22.61 -24.28
C GLU A 327 3.73 -23.14 -22.98
N ALA A 328 4.76 -22.49 -22.45
CA ALA A 328 5.39 -22.84 -21.16
C ALA A 328 4.40 -22.73 -19.99
N ASN A 329 3.61 -21.64 -19.92
CA ASN A 329 2.55 -21.48 -18.93
C ASN A 329 1.50 -22.58 -19.04
N ASN A 330 1.04 -22.89 -20.25
CA ASN A 330 0.02 -23.90 -20.48
C ASN A 330 0.52 -25.32 -20.19
N ALA A 331 1.80 -25.61 -20.46
CA ALA A 331 2.44 -26.87 -20.08
C ALA A 331 2.44 -27.06 -18.56
N ALA A 332 2.82 -26.04 -17.79
CA ALA A 332 2.75 -26.07 -16.32
C ALA A 332 1.30 -26.25 -15.82
N ALA A 333 0.35 -25.54 -16.43
CA ALA A 333 -1.08 -25.66 -16.10
C ALA A 333 -1.61 -27.08 -16.30
N LEU A 334 -1.29 -27.72 -17.44
CA LEU A 334 -1.70 -29.08 -17.76
C LEU A 334 -1.03 -30.14 -16.90
N ALA A 335 0.23 -29.93 -16.53
CA ALA A 335 0.96 -30.81 -15.63
C ALA A 335 0.50 -30.72 -14.18
N GLY A 336 -0.17 -29.62 -13.79
CA GLY A 336 -0.49 -29.31 -12.39
C GLY A 336 0.75 -29.02 -11.54
N GLU A 337 1.84 -28.63 -12.19
CA GLU A 337 3.13 -28.34 -11.56
C GLU A 337 3.36 -26.81 -11.50
N PRO A 338 4.20 -26.34 -10.58
CA PRO A 338 4.62 -24.94 -10.57
C PRO A 338 5.37 -24.58 -11.86
N ASP A 339 5.16 -23.34 -12.34
CA ASP A 339 6.00 -22.78 -13.40
C ASP A 339 7.43 -22.47 -12.89
N GLU A 340 8.29 -21.98 -13.77
CA GLU A 340 9.68 -21.60 -13.45
C GLU A 340 9.79 -20.49 -12.39
N PHE A 341 8.71 -19.74 -12.13
CA PHE A 341 8.61 -18.70 -11.10
C PHE A 341 7.94 -19.19 -9.81
N GLY A 342 7.65 -20.49 -9.69
CA GLY A 342 7.00 -21.12 -8.54
C GLY A 342 5.50 -20.83 -8.43
N ARG A 343 4.82 -20.40 -9.50
CA ARG A 343 3.37 -20.22 -9.55
C ARG A 343 2.69 -21.57 -9.62
N ARG A 344 1.97 -21.96 -8.57
CA ARG A 344 1.40 -23.31 -8.45
C ARG A 344 0.10 -23.51 -9.21
N ASN A 345 -0.71 -22.52 -9.37
CA ASN A 345 -1.99 -22.63 -10.07
C ASN A 345 -1.95 -21.81 -11.36
N CYS A 346 -1.08 -22.26 -12.30
CA CYS A 346 -0.99 -21.62 -13.60
C CYS A 346 -2.34 -21.73 -14.31
N PRO A 347 -2.92 -20.63 -14.83
CA PRO A 347 -4.11 -20.72 -15.65
C PRO A 347 -3.77 -21.31 -17.01
N TYR A 348 -4.62 -22.15 -17.53
CA TYR A 348 -4.56 -22.50 -18.94
C TYR A 348 -5.13 -21.35 -19.77
N ILE A 349 -4.33 -20.80 -20.67
CA ILE A 349 -4.74 -19.71 -21.58
C ILE A 349 -5.21 -20.37 -22.87
N GLU A 350 -6.53 -20.31 -23.12
CA GLU A 350 -7.12 -20.85 -24.34
C GLU A 350 -6.93 -19.86 -25.50
N THR A 351 -6.28 -20.32 -26.58
CA THR A 351 -5.89 -19.46 -27.70
C THR A 351 -6.68 -19.67 -28.99
N ARG A 352 -7.63 -20.62 -29.01
CA ARG A 352 -8.44 -20.92 -30.23
C ARG A 352 -9.28 -19.74 -30.71
N ASP A 353 -9.79 -18.95 -29.78
CA ASP A 353 -10.60 -17.78 -30.08
C ASP A 353 -9.78 -16.47 -30.01
N GLY A 354 -8.45 -16.59 -30.22
CA GLY A 354 -7.51 -15.50 -30.09
C GLY A 354 -7.14 -15.21 -28.63
N LEU A 355 -6.59 -14.04 -28.40
CA LEU A 355 -6.25 -13.58 -27.04
C LEU A 355 -6.42 -12.08 -26.89
N TRP A 356 -6.48 -11.65 -25.64
CA TRP A 356 -6.54 -10.24 -25.26
C TRP A 356 -5.21 -9.81 -24.67
N ALA A 357 -4.83 -8.58 -24.95
CA ALA A 357 -3.68 -7.94 -24.33
C ALA A 357 -4.04 -6.54 -23.83
N ILE A 358 -3.52 -6.20 -22.67
CA ILE A 358 -3.59 -4.85 -22.10
C ILE A 358 -2.15 -4.40 -21.87
N ARG A 359 -1.79 -3.25 -22.42
CA ARG A 359 -0.54 -2.61 -22.03
C ARG A 359 -0.65 -2.08 -20.62
N VAL A 360 0.26 -2.50 -19.74
CA VAL A 360 0.22 -2.19 -18.31
C VAL A 360 1.50 -1.48 -17.86
N ASP A 361 1.37 -0.71 -16.77
CA ASP A 361 2.50 -0.13 -16.06
C ASP A 361 2.47 -0.54 -14.59
N PRO A 362 3.63 -0.72 -13.95
CA PRO A 362 3.71 -0.71 -12.51
C PRO A 362 3.37 0.68 -11.99
N THR A 363 2.60 0.73 -10.94
CA THR A 363 2.30 1.96 -10.21
C THR A 363 2.68 1.82 -8.76
N PHE A 364 2.76 2.93 -8.07
CA PHE A 364 3.11 2.99 -6.66
C PHE A 364 2.08 3.81 -5.90
N TYR A 365 1.89 3.50 -4.61
CA TYR A 365 0.98 4.26 -3.73
C TYR A 365 1.70 5.37 -3.00
N LEU A 366 2.89 5.08 -2.47
CA LEU A 366 3.63 6.01 -1.63
C LEU A 366 5.14 5.78 -1.71
N THR A 367 5.89 6.78 -1.27
CA THR A 367 7.32 6.68 -0.98
C THR A 367 7.51 6.15 0.44
N THR A 368 8.53 5.32 0.65
CA THR A 368 8.84 4.78 1.98
C THR A 368 9.80 5.67 2.77
N ALA A 369 10.51 6.56 2.08
CA ALA A 369 11.38 7.53 2.73
C ALA A 369 10.58 8.60 3.47
N GLY A 370 11.03 8.98 4.64
CA GLY A 370 10.40 10.00 5.48
C GLY A 370 11.20 10.26 6.74
N LEU A 371 10.68 11.09 7.63
CA LEU A 371 11.33 11.45 8.87
C LEU A 371 11.60 10.24 9.76
N ALA A 372 12.78 10.19 10.34
CA ALA A 372 13.08 9.22 11.37
C ALA A 372 12.29 9.52 12.64
N ILE A 373 11.64 8.49 13.19
CA ILE A 373 10.93 8.55 14.46
C ILE A 373 11.32 7.38 15.36
N ASP A 374 11.05 7.50 16.67
CA ASP A 374 11.05 6.34 17.57
C ASP A 374 9.67 5.65 17.63
N THR A 375 9.56 4.60 18.42
CA THR A 375 8.31 3.82 18.57
C THR A 375 7.19 4.58 19.28
N ASP A 376 7.46 5.75 19.84
CA ASP A 376 6.51 6.64 20.51
C ASP A 376 6.24 7.92 19.69
N CYS A 377 6.67 7.94 18.42
CA CYS A 377 6.43 8.97 17.41
C CYS A 377 7.21 10.28 17.57
N HIS A 378 8.24 10.34 18.40
CA HIS A 378 9.12 11.50 18.43
C HIS A 378 9.96 11.58 17.16
N VAL A 379 10.05 12.75 16.54
CA VAL A 379 10.97 12.96 15.42
C VAL A 379 12.40 12.98 15.96
N LEU A 380 13.30 12.27 15.29
CA LEU A 380 14.68 12.08 15.75
C LEU A 380 15.68 12.92 14.95
N THR A 381 16.73 13.40 15.65
CA THR A 381 17.94 13.92 15.03
C THR A 381 18.84 12.77 14.55
N GLU A 382 19.86 13.05 13.73
CA GLU A 382 20.87 12.05 13.31
C GLU A 382 21.53 11.32 14.49
N ASP A 383 21.71 12.01 15.63
CA ASP A 383 22.19 11.41 16.88
C ASP A 383 21.15 10.53 17.61
N LYS A 384 20.03 10.24 16.98
CA LYS A 384 18.92 9.46 17.54
C LYS A 384 18.27 10.07 18.80
N LYS A 385 18.32 11.37 18.95
CA LYS A 385 17.69 12.10 20.05
C LYS A 385 16.36 12.68 19.60
N ALA A 386 15.35 12.60 20.43
CA ALA A 386 14.06 13.20 20.18
C ALA A 386 14.16 14.74 20.08
N ILE A 387 13.54 15.31 19.06
CA ILE A 387 13.37 16.78 18.95
C ILE A 387 12.23 17.17 19.88
N PRO A 388 12.49 17.98 20.92
CA PRO A 388 11.46 18.30 21.91
C PRO A 388 10.25 18.99 21.28
N GLY A 389 9.05 18.46 21.56
CA GLY A 389 7.79 19.04 21.09
C GLY A 389 7.44 18.72 19.63
N LEU A 390 8.21 17.89 18.92
CA LEU A 390 7.94 17.49 17.53
C LEU A 390 7.69 16.00 17.42
N TYR A 391 6.54 15.65 16.87
CA TYR A 391 6.06 14.29 16.67
C TYR A 391 5.64 14.10 15.21
N ALA A 392 5.66 12.84 14.73
CA ALA A 392 5.23 12.53 13.39
C ALA A 392 4.60 11.13 13.31
N ALA A 393 3.61 10.95 12.41
CA ALA A 393 2.97 9.68 12.11
C ALA A 393 2.46 9.61 10.67
N GLY A 394 2.37 8.39 10.11
CA GLY A 394 1.95 8.14 8.73
C GLY A 394 3.09 8.36 7.74
N ASP A 395 2.75 8.56 6.46
CA ASP A 395 3.71 8.58 5.34
C ASP A 395 4.71 9.78 5.39
N VAL A 396 4.57 10.70 6.33
CA VAL A 396 5.59 11.72 6.62
C VAL A 396 6.81 11.14 7.31
N CYS A 397 6.68 9.94 7.90
CA CYS A 397 7.75 9.18 8.51
C CYS A 397 8.34 8.17 7.53
N GLY A 398 9.59 7.75 7.74
CA GLY A 398 10.12 6.56 7.11
C GLY A 398 9.21 5.34 7.41
N SER A 399 8.99 4.50 6.40
CA SER A 399 8.09 3.36 6.53
C SER A 399 8.41 2.50 7.75
N ILE A 400 7.40 2.25 8.56
CA ILE A 400 7.52 1.47 9.79
C ILE A 400 8.00 0.05 9.50
N GLU A 401 7.37 -0.60 8.52
CA GLU A 401 7.71 -1.96 8.12
C GLU A 401 9.09 -2.04 7.46
N GLU A 402 9.49 -0.99 6.76
CA GLU A 402 10.81 -0.91 6.15
C GLU A 402 11.94 -0.84 7.18
N LYS A 403 11.69 -0.20 8.32
CA LYS A 403 12.65 -0.13 9.43
C LYS A 403 12.93 -1.50 10.03
N ASP A 404 11.91 -2.29 10.22
CA ASP A 404 12.01 -3.59 10.90
C ASP A 404 12.28 -4.74 9.94
N ALA A 405 11.69 -4.72 8.75
CA ALA A 405 11.58 -5.90 7.90
C ALA A 405 12.12 -5.71 6.47
N LYS A 406 12.67 -4.57 6.11
CA LYS A 406 13.01 -4.22 4.71
C LYS A 406 11.86 -4.53 3.75
N GLN A 407 10.65 -4.41 4.24
CA GLN A 407 9.42 -4.61 3.51
C GLN A 407 8.78 -3.26 3.19
N TYR A 408 7.94 -3.24 2.18
CA TYR A 408 7.20 -2.06 1.79
C TYR A 408 6.07 -1.78 2.77
N GLY A 409 5.97 -0.55 3.24
CA GLY A 409 5.04 -0.13 4.27
C GLY A 409 3.57 -0.38 3.94
N MET A 410 2.77 -0.64 4.97
CA MET A 410 1.33 -0.86 4.88
C MET A 410 0.52 0.46 4.87
N GLY A 411 1.17 1.60 4.71
CA GLY A 411 0.57 2.93 4.50
C GLY A 411 -0.54 3.28 5.49
N PHE A 412 -1.78 3.01 5.13
CA PHE A 412 -2.96 3.41 5.90
C PHE A 412 -3.03 2.78 7.31
N ASP A 413 -2.68 1.51 7.43
CA ASP A 413 -2.69 0.79 8.71
C ASP A 413 -1.65 1.37 9.67
N ALA A 414 -0.41 1.51 9.21
CA ALA A 414 0.65 2.14 9.98
C ALA A 414 0.29 3.59 10.35
N ALA A 415 -0.29 4.36 9.42
CA ALA A 415 -0.70 5.73 9.68
C ALA A 415 -1.75 5.84 10.79
N LEU A 416 -2.77 4.96 10.78
CA LEU A 416 -3.80 4.92 11.82
C LEU A 416 -3.22 4.49 13.17
N THR A 417 -2.44 3.42 13.17
CA THR A 417 -1.92 2.83 14.41
C THR A 417 -0.90 3.76 15.07
N TYR A 418 0.02 4.32 14.29
CA TYR A 418 0.98 5.29 14.82
C TYR A 418 0.34 6.64 15.16
N GLY A 419 -0.72 7.05 14.48
CA GLY A 419 -1.54 8.17 14.91
C GLY A 419 -2.18 7.94 16.28
N TYR A 420 -2.66 6.73 16.55
CA TYR A 420 -3.18 6.33 17.85
C TYR A 420 -2.07 6.28 18.92
N ILE A 421 -0.92 5.67 18.62
CA ILE A 421 0.26 5.63 19.51
C ILE A 421 0.69 7.06 19.86
N MET A 422 0.80 7.95 18.87
CA MET A 422 1.15 9.36 19.08
C MET A 422 0.17 10.06 20.04
N GLY A 423 -1.14 9.79 19.87
CA GLY A 423 -2.16 10.31 20.80
C GLY A 423 -1.97 9.82 22.23
N GLU A 424 -1.67 8.54 22.43
CA GLU A 424 -1.40 7.98 23.76
C GLU A 424 -0.08 8.47 24.36
N THR A 425 0.95 8.71 23.54
CA THR A 425 2.22 9.32 23.97
C THR A 425 1.98 10.75 24.46
N LEU A 426 1.33 11.60 23.65
CA LEU A 426 1.02 12.98 24.01
C LEU A 426 0.19 13.09 25.30
N LYS A 427 -0.77 12.19 25.49
CA LYS A 427 -1.60 12.16 26.71
C LYS A 427 -0.79 11.92 27.98
N LYS A 428 0.36 11.24 27.88
CA LYS A 428 1.26 10.98 29.03
C LYS A 428 2.26 12.10 29.26
N GLU A 429 2.66 12.83 28.20
CA GLU A 429 3.77 13.78 28.24
C GLU A 429 3.34 15.24 28.39
N ILE A 430 2.09 15.56 28.02
CA ILE A 430 1.59 16.96 28.01
C ILE A 430 0.26 17.13 28.72
#